data_cc5d0efc6b30effef07d0a93365a3d92
#
_entry.id   cc5d0efc6b30effef07d0a93365a3d92
#
_cell.length_a   1.000
_cell.length_b   1.000
_cell.length_c   1.000
_cell.angle_alpha   90.00
_cell.angle_beta   90.00
_cell.angle_gamma   90.00
#
_symmetry.space_group_name_H-M   'P 1'
#
loop_
_entity.id
_entity.type
_entity.pdbx_description
1 polymer ?
#
loop_
_entity_poly.entity_id
_entity_poly.type
_entity_poly.pdbx_seq_one_letter_code
_entity_poly.pdbx_strand_id
1 'polypeptide(L)'
;DGKIEVLLTGVKCNDLVVTKKGYVYFTETPTKRIHCITPDGQHRVADEGHVTRPNGISISPDEQTLAVSDHGGKHVWAWRIEPDGSLTAGAPYMTMWLPLGKEEALGDGMTTEEKGRWFVTTEIGIQIFDTAGRLAGIISKPTPTSKIVSVEFAGKEHDVLYVAAGDKIFSRKLKVKGYFAR
;
A
#
# COMPACT_ATOMS: atom_id res chain seq x y z
N ASP A 1 5.32 15.58 23.63
CA ASP A 1 5.56 15.14 25.01
C ASP A 1 6.05 13.70 25.12
N GLY A 2 6.12 12.94 24.00
CA GLY A 2 6.61 11.56 23.92
C GLY A 2 5.67 10.51 24.52
N LYS A 3 4.41 10.86 24.81
CA LYS A 3 3.40 9.93 25.31
C LYS A 3 3.02 8.93 24.21
N ILE A 4 3.09 7.65 24.55
CA ILE A 4 2.62 6.56 23.66
C ILE A 4 1.17 6.22 24.04
N GLU A 5 0.32 6.14 23.03
CA GLU A 5 -1.09 5.76 23.19
C GLU A 5 -1.37 4.50 22.38
N VAL A 6 -2.10 3.55 22.96
CA VAL A 6 -2.56 2.34 22.31
C VAL A 6 -3.95 2.60 21.74
N LEU A 7 -4.07 2.68 20.41
CA LEU A 7 -5.35 2.95 19.75
C LEU A 7 -6.25 1.69 19.65
N LEU A 8 -5.64 0.52 19.51
CA LEU A 8 -6.37 -0.75 19.35
C LEU A 8 -5.52 -1.93 19.81
N THR A 9 -6.16 -2.96 20.35
CA THR A 9 -5.53 -4.23 20.76
C THR A 9 -6.25 -5.41 20.12
N GLY A 10 -5.62 -6.61 20.13
CA GLY A 10 -6.24 -7.85 19.65
C GLY A 10 -6.25 -8.01 18.12
N VAL A 11 -5.49 -7.18 17.39
CA VAL A 11 -5.32 -7.27 15.93
C VAL A 11 -3.89 -7.64 15.54
N LYS A 12 -3.73 -8.19 14.34
CA LYS A 12 -2.42 -8.48 13.73
C LYS A 12 -2.22 -7.56 12.52
N CYS A 13 -1.99 -6.27 12.80
CA CYS A 13 -1.74 -5.25 11.77
C CYS A 13 -0.53 -5.66 10.91
N ASN A 14 -0.67 -5.55 9.59
CA ASN A 14 0.42 -5.77 8.63
C ASN A 14 0.98 -4.42 8.17
N ASP A 15 0.17 -3.58 7.55
CA ASP A 15 0.56 -2.27 7.03
C ASP A 15 -0.55 -1.24 7.32
N LEU A 16 -0.21 0.05 7.35
CA LEU A 16 -1.16 1.11 7.65
C LEU A 16 -0.90 2.38 6.85
N VAL A 17 -1.96 3.17 6.67
CA VAL A 17 -1.90 4.52 6.12
C VAL A 17 -2.81 5.46 6.92
N VAL A 18 -2.39 6.72 7.03
CA VAL A 18 -3.14 7.75 7.75
C VAL A 18 -3.53 8.87 6.79
N THR A 19 -4.78 9.31 6.81
CA THR A 19 -5.25 10.45 6.03
C THR A 19 -5.01 11.77 6.75
N LYS A 20 -5.04 12.90 6.02
CA LYS A 20 -4.98 14.26 6.61
C LYS A 20 -6.09 14.53 7.62
N LYS A 21 -7.25 13.89 7.45
CA LYS A 21 -8.37 13.97 8.38
C LYS A 21 -8.20 13.13 9.63
N GLY A 22 -7.13 12.31 9.73
CA GLY A 22 -6.84 11.46 10.88
C GLY A 22 -7.50 10.09 10.85
N TYR A 23 -8.11 9.66 9.75
CA TYR A 23 -8.51 8.26 9.59
C TYR A 23 -7.27 7.38 9.43
N VAL A 24 -7.21 6.28 10.19
CA VAL A 24 -6.15 5.26 10.07
C VAL A 24 -6.75 4.02 9.44
N TYR A 25 -6.29 3.68 8.25
CA TYR A 25 -6.63 2.39 7.62
C TYR A 25 -5.47 1.43 7.78
N PHE A 26 -5.76 0.18 8.09
CA PHE A 26 -4.72 -0.86 8.17
C PHE A 26 -5.23 -2.21 7.69
N THR A 27 -4.30 -3.04 7.24
CA THR A 27 -4.57 -4.40 6.77
C THR A 27 -4.31 -5.41 7.88
N GLU A 28 -5.17 -6.42 7.96
CA GLU A 28 -4.99 -7.59 8.81
C GLU A 28 -5.05 -8.86 7.95
N THR A 29 -3.88 -9.36 7.55
CA THR A 29 -3.73 -10.48 6.62
C THR A 29 -4.41 -11.77 7.07
N PRO A 30 -4.28 -12.22 8.35
CA PRO A 30 -4.86 -13.49 8.79
C PRO A 30 -6.39 -13.53 8.75
N THR A 31 -7.04 -12.39 8.96
CA THR A 31 -8.52 -12.30 8.98
C THR A 31 -9.09 -11.81 7.66
N LYS A 32 -8.23 -11.45 6.69
CA LYS A 32 -8.61 -10.88 5.37
C LYS A 32 -9.42 -9.60 5.49
N ARG A 33 -9.04 -8.75 6.46
CA ARG A 33 -9.77 -7.52 6.79
C ARG A 33 -8.95 -6.27 6.47
N ILE A 34 -9.68 -5.24 6.14
CA ILE A 34 -9.22 -3.86 6.16
C ILE A 34 -9.99 -3.17 7.29
N HIS A 35 -9.27 -2.53 8.17
CA HIS A 35 -9.80 -1.84 9.33
C HIS A 35 -9.72 -0.33 9.15
N CYS A 36 -10.59 0.39 9.84
CA CYS A 36 -10.56 1.84 9.94
C CYS A 36 -10.67 2.24 11.41
N ILE A 37 -9.77 3.13 11.85
CA ILE A 37 -9.92 3.88 13.08
C ILE A 37 -10.25 5.33 12.69
N THR A 38 -11.35 5.84 13.21
CA THR A 38 -11.80 7.20 12.93
C THR A 38 -11.02 8.24 13.76
N PRO A 39 -11.04 9.53 13.39
CA PRO A 39 -10.34 10.57 14.13
C PRO A 39 -10.77 10.71 15.61
N ASP A 40 -11.98 10.29 15.95
CA ASP A 40 -12.50 10.22 17.33
C ASP A 40 -12.20 8.90 18.03
N GLY A 41 -11.37 8.04 17.42
CA GLY A 41 -10.87 6.78 18.01
C GLY A 41 -11.81 5.58 17.89
N GLN A 42 -12.92 5.67 17.15
CA GLN A 42 -13.78 4.51 16.94
C GLN A 42 -13.17 3.55 15.92
N HIS A 43 -13.25 2.26 16.19
CA HIS A 43 -12.76 1.20 15.30
C HIS A 43 -13.92 0.52 14.56
N ARG A 44 -13.69 0.21 13.28
CA ARG A 44 -14.61 -0.62 12.47
C ARG A 44 -13.83 -1.46 11.46
N VAL A 45 -14.42 -2.59 11.06
CA VAL A 45 -13.99 -3.32 9.87
C VAL A 45 -14.53 -2.54 8.66
N ALA A 46 -13.63 -2.04 7.82
CA ALA A 46 -13.98 -1.24 6.64
C ALA A 46 -14.25 -2.10 5.42
N ASP A 47 -13.57 -3.24 5.31
CA ASP A 47 -13.80 -4.27 4.28
C ASP A 47 -13.39 -5.64 4.80
N GLU A 48 -14.05 -6.71 4.29
CA GLU A 48 -13.74 -8.10 4.63
C GLU A 48 -13.94 -9.02 3.43
N GLY A 49 -12.91 -9.80 3.11
CA GLY A 49 -12.99 -10.93 2.18
C GLY A 49 -12.80 -10.62 0.69
N HIS A 50 -12.76 -9.35 0.26
CA HIS A 50 -12.43 -9.02 -1.13
C HIS A 50 -10.98 -9.36 -1.47
N VAL A 51 -10.04 -9.05 -0.58
CA VAL A 51 -8.61 -9.32 -0.77
C VAL A 51 -8.26 -10.67 -0.16
N THR A 52 -7.62 -11.53 -0.94
CA THR A 52 -7.28 -12.89 -0.51
C THR A 52 -6.26 -12.90 0.63
N ARG A 53 -5.22 -12.06 0.52
CA ARG A 53 -4.17 -11.85 1.53
C ARG A 53 -3.79 -10.37 1.56
N PRO A 54 -4.60 -9.51 2.21
CA PRO A 54 -4.32 -8.07 2.26
C PRO A 54 -2.95 -7.80 2.90
N ASN A 55 -2.13 -6.98 2.21
CA ASN A 55 -0.77 -6.68 2.64
C ASN A 55 -0.54 -5.17 2.59
N GLY A 56 0.27 -4.65 1.66
CA GLY A 56 0.54 -3.22 1.57
C GLY A 56 -0.71 -2.38 1.32
N ILE A 57 -0.74 -1.19 1.88
CA ILE A 57 -1.86 -0.25 1.79
C ILE A 57 -1.36 1.16 1.51
N SER A 58 -2.05 1.90 0.65
CA SER A 58 -1.73 3.30 0.36
C SER A 58 -2.97 4.06 -0.09
N ILE A 59 -2.88 5.39 -0.17
CA ILE A 59 -3.98 6.27 -0.62
C ILE A 59 -3.55 7.14 -1.79
N SER A 60 -4.52 7.54 -2.62
CA SER A 60 -4.31 8.54 -3.67
C SER A 60 -4.00 9.93 -3.08
N PRO A 61 -3.30 10.82 -3.82
CA PRO A 61 -2.95 12.15 -3.30
C PRO A 61 -4.14 13.05 -2.95
N ASP A 62 -5.30 12.82 -3.56
CA ASP A 62 -6.57 13.48 -3.22
C ASP A 62 -7.31 12.83 -2.05
N GLU A 63 -6.76 11.71 -1.51
CA GLU A 63 -7.30 10.91 -0.43
C GLU A 63 -8.73 10.36 -0.68
N GLN A 64 -9.11 10.22 -1.96
CA GLN A 64 -10.42 9.67 -2.33
C GLN A 64 -10.37 8.18 -2.65
N THR A 65 -9.17 7.60 -2.83
CA THR A 65 -8.98 6.19 -3.16
C THR A 65 -8.05 5.53 -2.16
N LEU A 66 -8.51 4.46 -1.52
CA LEU A 66 -7.68 3.52 -0.78
C LEU A 66 -7.31 2.38 -1.70
N ALA A 67 -6.05 1.96 -1.71
CA ALA A 67 -5.58 0.79 -2.46
C ALA A 67 -4.87 -0.20 -1.55
N VAL A 68 -5.11 -1.50 -1.78
CA VAL A 68 -4.52 -2.61 -1.00
C VAL A 68 -3.98 -3.67 -1.95
N SER A 69 -2.71 -4.04 -1.79
CA SER A 69 -2.08 -5.11 -2.54
C SER A 69 -2.56 -6.48 -2.04
N ASP A 70 -2.87 -7.39 -2.97
CA ASP A 70 -3.18 -8.78 -2.64
C ASP A 70 -1.92 -9.64 -2.79
N HIS A 71 -1.38 -10.09 -1.66
CA HIS A 71 -0.20 -10.97 -1.65
C HIS A 71 -0.52 -12.39 -2.15
N GLY A 72 -1.77 -12.83 -2.06
CA GLY A 72 -2.25 -14.14 -2.52
C GLY A 72 -2.96 -14.12 -3.87
N GLY A 73 -2.84 -13.02 -4.60
CA GLY A 73 -3.48 -12.84 -5.90
C GLY A 73 -2.64 -12.06 -6.89
N LYS A 74 -3.29 -11.50 -7.87
CA LYS A 74 -2.66 -10.71 -8.95
C LYS A 74 -3.17 -9.28 -9.03
N HIS A 75 -4.02 -8.85 -8.11
CA HIS A 75 -4.61 -7.52 -8.16
C HIS A 75 -4.17 -6.66 -6.98
N VAL A 76 -4.11 -5.36 -7.21
CA VAL A 76 -4.30 -4.37 -6.18
C VAL A 76 -5.78 -3.98 -6.24
N TRP A 77 -6.45 -4.08 -5.11
CA TRP A 77 -7.85 -3.68 -4.95
C TRP A 77 -7.93 -2.22 -4.57
N ALA A 78 -8.99 -1.54 -4.96
CA ALA A 78 -9.21 -0.15 -4.58
C ALA A 78 -10.66 0.09 -4.17
N TRP A 79 -10.83 1.05 -3.28
CA TRP A 79 -12.12 1.54 -2.76
C TRP A 79 -12.16 3.05 -2.83
N ARG A 80 -13.36 3.59 -3.00
CA ARG A 80 -13.61 4.99 -2.72
C ARG A 80 -13.64 5.19 -1.21
N ILE A 81 -12.98 6.24 -0.73
CA ILE A 81 -13.08 6.73 0.65
C ILE A 81 -14.20 7.76 0.70
N GLU A 82 -15.26 7.46 1.44
CA GLU A 82 -16.38 8.38 1.65
C GLU A 82 -16.04 9.45 2.71
N PRO A 83 -16.80 10.56 2.79
CA PRO A 83 -16.52 11.64 3.73
C PRO A 83 -16.46 11.24 5.21
N ASP A 84 -17.17 10.18 5.59
CA ASP A 84 -17.18 9.58 6.92
C ASP A 84 -16.09 8.51 7.12
N GLY A 85 -15.22 8.33 6.12
CA GLY A 85 -14.15 7.33 6.11
C GLY A 85 -14.63 5.90 5.83
N SER A 86 -15.90 5.67 5.48
CA SER A 86 -16.34 4.36 4.99
C SER A 86 -15.77 4.06 3.61
N LEU A 87 -15.64 2.77 3.29
CA LEU A 87 -15.16 2.31 1.99
C LEU A 87 -16.33 1.82 1.14
N THR A 88 -16.37 2.27 -0.12
CA THR A 88 -17.38 1.86 -1.10
C THR A 88 -16.74 1.47 -2.44
N ALA A 89 -17.50 0.83 -3.31
CA ALA A 89 -17.09 0.48 -4.67
C ALA A 89 -15.79 -0.34 -4.75
N GLY A 90 -15.59 -1.28 -3.80
CA GLY A 90 -14.42 -2.16 -3.80
C GLY A 90 -14.32 -3.00 -5.08
N ALA A 91 -13.20 -2.89 -5.78
CA ALA A 91 -12.98 -3.61 -7.04
C ALA A 91 -11.48 -3.89 -7.30
N PRO A 92 -11.14 -4.93 -8.11
CA PRO A 92 -9.81 -5.07 -8.68
C PRO A 92 -9.49 -3.84 -9.53
N TYR A 93 -8.38 -3.17 -9.24
CA TYR A 93 -8.04 -1.90 -9.89
C TYR A 93 -6.78 -1.98 -10.74
N MET A 94 -5.68 -2.51 -10.18
CA MET A 94 -4.43 -2.73 -10.90
C MET A 94 -4.18 -4.22 -11.05
N THR A 95 -3.81 -4.66 -12.26
CA THR A 95 -3.40 -6.05 -12.48
C THR A 95 -1.88 -6.12 -12.50
N MET A 96 -1.30 -6.74 -11.51
CA MET A 96 0.14 -6.96 -11.38
C MET A 96 0.59 -8.04 -12.38
N TRP A 97 1.73 -7.82 -13.03
CA TRP A 97 2.38 -8.85 -13.83
C TRP A 97 2.91 -9.96 -12.92
N LEU A 98 2.80 -11.17 -13.41
CA LEU A 98 3.18 -12.38 -12.69
C LEU A 98 4.55 -12.89 -13.15
N PRO A 99 5.31 -13.54 -12.27
CA PRO A 99 6.42 -14.37 -12.70
C PRO A 99 5.92 -15.48 -13.61
N LEU A 100 6.75 -15.91 -14.57
CA LEU A 100 6.39 -16.98 -15.50
C LEU A 100 5.96 -18.26 -14.73
N GLY A 101 4.79 -18.78 -15.06
CA GLY A 101 4.23 -20.00 -14.47
C GLY A 101 3.71 -19.84 -13.03
N LYS A 102 3.50 -18.59 -12.57
CA LYS A 102 2.91 -18.29 -11.26
C LYS A 102 1.52 -17.69 -11.40
N GLU A 103 0.71 -17.84 -10.37
CA GLU A 103 -0.65 -17.28 -10.29
C GLU A 103 -0.75 -16.12 -9.30
N GLU A 104 0.29 -15.93 -8.46
CA GLU A 104 0.40 -14.87 -7.46
C GLU A 104 1.52 -13.91 -7.81
N ALA A 105 1.28 -12.61 -7.70
CA ALA A 105 2.28 -11.57 -7.90
C ALA A 105 3.12 -11.32 -6.64
N LEU A 106 2.65 -11.81 -5.50
CA LEU A 106 3.20 -11.56 -4.17
C LEU A 106 3.28 -10.05 -3.88
N GLY A 107 2.19 -9.33 -4.17
CA GLY A 107 2.08 -7.90 -3.84
C GLY A 107 2.28 -7.69 -2.35
N ASP A 108 3.24 -6.83 -2.00
CA ASP A 108 3.61 -6.52 -0.61
C ASP A 108 3.51 -5.01 -0.40
N GLY A 109 4.38 -4.36 0.36
CA GLY A 109 4.32 -2.94 0.64
C GLY A 109 4.17 -2.07 -0.61
N MET A 110 3.46 -0.96 -0.50
CA MET A 110 3.18 -0.05 -1.60
C MET A 110 3.16 1.41 -1.14
N THR A 111 3.42 2.32 -2.08
CA THR A 111 3.39 3.76 -1.84
C THR A 111 2.87 4.49 -3.08
N THR A 112 2.55 5.78 -2.94
CA THR A 112 1.98 6.62 -3.99
C THR A 112 2.83 7.87 -4.19
N GLU A 113 3.03 8.30 -5.43
CA GLU A 113 3.69 9.58 -5.72
C GLU A 113 2.69 10.73 -5.92
N GLU A 114 3.15 11.97 -5.84
CA GLU A 114 2.32 13.19 -5.80
C GLU A 114 1.36 13.39 -6.99
N LYS A 115 1.62 12.73 -8.14
CA LYS A 115 0.75 12.76 -9.33
C LYS A 115 -0.18 11.54 -9.43
N GLY A 116 -0.21 10.70 -8.38
CA GLY A 116 -1.15 9.59 -8.25
C GLY A 116 -0.70 8.27 -8.88
N ARG A 117 0.58 8.10 -9.27
CA ARG A 117 1.08 6.79 -9.65
C ARG A 117 1.37 5.94 -8.42
N TRP A 118 1.09 4.65 -8.53
CA TRP A 118 1.24 3.67 -7.48
C TRP A 118 2.50 2.84 -7.69
N PHE A 119 3.25 2.60 -6.63
CA PHE A 119 4.47 1.79 -6.62
C PHE A 119 4.20 0.59 -5.71
N VAL A 120 4.20 -0.61 -6.28
CA VAL A 120 3.83 -1.85 -5.57
C VAL A 120 4.98 -2.83 -5.64
N THR A 121 5.46 -3.29 -4.49
CA THR A 121 6.47 -4.35 -4.45
C THR A 121 5.86 -5.69 -4.84
N THR A 122 6.56 -6.43 -5.68
CA THR A 122 6.11 -7.74 -6.18
C THR A 122 7.30 -8.69 -6.37
N GLU A 123 7.01 -9.93 -6.68
CA GLU A 123 8.09 -10.93 -6.94
C GLU A 123 9.02 -10.53 -8.11
N ILE A 124 8.54 -9.80 -9.11
CA ILE A 124 9.36 -9.41 -10.28
C ILE A 124 10.03 -8.03 -10.14
N GLY A 125 9.75 -7.30 -9.08
CA GLY A 125 10.27 -5.96 -8.84
C GLY A 125 9.21 -5.01 -8.30
N ILE A 126 9.46 -3.71 -8.37
CA ILE A 126 8.47 -2.68 -8.01
C ILE A 126 7.70 -2.32 -9.29
N GLN A 127 6.44 -2.69 -9.32
CA GLN A 127 5.54 -2.38 -10.44
C GLN A 127 4.94 -0.99 -10.24
N ILE A 128 4.99 -0.17 -11.28
CA ILE A 128 4.49 1.20 -11.27
C ILE A 128 3.23 1.25 -12.10
N PHE A 129 2.13 1.71 -11.51
CA PHE A 129 0.85 1.86 -12.18
C PHE A 129 0.49 3.34 -12.32
N ASP A 130 -0.14 3.70 -13.43
CA ASP A 130 -0.69 5.04 -13.65
C ASP A 130 -1.99 5.26 -12.86
N THR A 131 -2.52 6.48 -12.95
CA THR A 131 -3.78 6.87 -12.28
C THR A 131 -5.03 6.15 -12.80
N ALA A 132 -4.93 5.40 -13.87
CA ALA A 132 -6.00 4.54 -14.41
C ALA A 132 -5.78 3.05 -14.07
N GLY A 133 -4.79 2.72 -13.23
CA GLY A 133 -4.48 1.34 -12.83
C GLY A 133 -3.71 0.54 -13.89
N ARG A 134 -3.17 1.17 -14.94
CA ARG A 134 -2.43 0.48 -15.99
C ARG A 134 -0.94 0.41 -15.64
N LEU A 135 -0.31 -0.73 -15.89
CA LEU A 135 1.13 -0.89 -15.68
C LEU A 135 1.91 0.06 -16.60
N ALA A 136 2.68 0.97 -15.98
CA ALA A 136 3.49 1.99 -16.66
C ALA A 136 4.98 1.62 -16.70
N GLY A 137 5.44 0.74 -15.80
CA GLY A 137 6.84 0.32 -15.77
C GLY A 137 7.16 -0.58 -14.58
N ILE A 138 8.38 -1.10 -14.58
CA ILE A 138 8.90 -1.93 -13.49
C ILE A 138 10.31 -1.48 -13.12
N ILE A 139 10.53 -1.20 -11.84
CA ILE A 139 11.89 -1.08 -11.30
C ILE A 139 12.33 -2.48 -10.90
N SER A 140 13.38 -2.98 -11.53
CA SER A 140 13.94 -4.30 -11.25
C SER A 140 14.40 -4.43 -9.79
N LYS A 141 14.36 -5.65 -9.28
CA LYS A 141 14.89 -5.97 -7.95
C LYS A 141 16.36 -5.54 -7.84
N PRO A 142 16.79 -5.06 -6.67
CA PRO A 142 18.20 -4.70 -6.45
C PRO A 142 19.14 -5.88 -6.67
N THR A 143 18.71 -7.08 -6.31
CA THR A 143 19.36 -8.35 -6.63
C THR A 143 18.29 -9.37 -7.07
N PRO A 144 18.59 -10.26 -8.02
CA PRO A 144 17.60 -11.20 -8.57
C PRO A 144 16.91 -12.08 -7.51
N THR A 145 17.63 -12.44 -6.46
CA THR A 145 17.16 -13.34 -5.41
C THR A 145 16.51 -12.65 -4.20
N SER A 146 16.59 -11.31 -4.10
CA SER A 146 16.00 -10.60 -2.98
C SER A 146 14.49 -10.60 -3.07
N LYS A 147 13.80 -10.92 -1.96
CA LYS A 147 12.39 -10.63 -1.78
C LYS A 147 12.24 -9.17 -1.39
N ILE A 148 11.52 -8.38 -2.19
CA ILE A 148 11.18 -7.00 -1.86
C ILE A 148 9.89 -7.02 -1.05
N VAL A 149 9.90 -6.39 0.13
CA VAL A 149 8.78 -6.43 1.07
C VAL A 149 8.17 -5.06 1.35
N SER A 150 8.95 -3.99 1.21
CA SER A 150 8.45 -2.64 1.49
C SER A 150 9.11 -1.61 0.58
N VAL A 151 8.38 -0.55 0.29
CA VAL A 151 8.82 0.58 -0.52
C VAL A 151 8.20 1.87 0.02
N GLU A 152 9.02 2.92 0.17
CA GLU A 152 8.51 4.21 0.63
C GLU A 152 9.36 5.35 0.06
N PHE A 153 8.72 6.47 -0.22
CA PHE A 153 9.40 7.71 -0.56
C PHE A 153 9.85 8.43 0.71
N ALA A 154 11.04 9.00 0.68
CA ALA A 154 11.56 9.82 1.77
C ALA A 154 12.66 10.78 1.28
N GLY A 155 13.46 11.31 2.22
CA GLY A 155 14.46 12.34 1.95
C GLY A 155 13.89 13.75 2.03
N LYS A 156 14.76 14.76 2.04
CA LYS A 156 14.39 16.16 2.22
C LYS A 156 13.37 16.66 1.17
N GLU A 157 13.53 16.19 -0.08
CA GLU A 157 12.66 16.57 -1.21
C GLU A 157 11.62 15.50 -1.53
N HIS A 158 11.52 14.43 -0.73
CA HIS A 158 10.64 13.27 -0.95
C HIS A 158 10.83 12.58 -2.31
N ASP A 159 12.03 12.67 -2.89
CA ASP A 159 12.38 12.15 -4.22
C ASP A 159 13.28 10.91 -4.17
N VAL A 160 13.50 10.37 -2.97
CA VAL A 160 14.29 9.14 -2.78
C VAL A 160 13.36 8.01 -2.41
N LEU A 161 13.34 6.96 -3.25
CA LEU A 161 12.62 5.72 -2.99
C LEU A 161 13.51 4.80 -2.17
N TYR A 162 13.08 4.43 -0.97
CA TYR A 162 13.71 3.43 -0.12
C TYR A 162 13.01 2.10 -0.29
N VAL A 163 13.78 1.02 -0.30
CA VAL A 163 13.30 -0.34 -0.60
C VAL A 163 13.89 -1.31 0.40
N ALA A 164 13.04 -2.01 1.14
CA ALA A 164 13.46 -3.13 1.98
C ALA A 164 13.47 -4.42 1.16
N ALA A 165 14.64 -5.05 1.03
CA ALA A 165 14.80 -6.25 0.23
C ALA A 165 15.79 -7.23 0.88
N GLY A 166 15.30 -8.37 1.36
CA GLY A 166 16.06 -9.34 2.11
C GLY A 166 16.57 -8.77 3.43
N ASP A 167 17.87 -8.78 3.60
CA ASP A 167 18.61 -8.27 4.79
C ASP A 167 19.13 -6.83 4.61
N LYS A 168 18.68 -6.11 3.56
CA LYS A 168 19.22 -4.81 3.16
C LYS A 168 18.15 -3.78 2.90
N ILE A 169 18.51 -2.51 3.10
CA ILE A 169 17.77 -1.35 2.65
C ILE A 169 18.54 -0.74 1.47
N PHE A 170 17.83 -0.55 0.38
CA PHE A 170 18.31 0.14 -0.81
C PHE A 170 17.65 1.50 -0.95
N SER A 171 18.32 2.43 -1.62
CA SER A 171 17.71 3.72 -1.97
C SER A 171 17.99 4.06 -3.43
N ARG A 172 17.03 4.75 -4.04
CA ARG A 172 17.15 5.26 -5.41
C ARG A 172 16.53 6.65 -5.52
N LYS A 173 17.28 7.62 -5.97
CA LYS A 173 16.73 8.93 -6.31
C LYS A 173 15.90 8.84 -7.59
N LEU A 174 14.69 9.39 -7.56
CA LEU A 174 13.76 9.44 -8.69
C LEU A 174 13.52 10.88 -9.13
N LYS A 175 12.89 11.04 -10.31
CA LYS A 175 12.46 12.35 -10.84
C LYS A 175 11.05 12.74 -10.39
N VAL A 176 10.48 12.00 -9.45
CA VAL A 176 9.14 12.18 -8.91
C VAL A 176 9.21 12.21 -7.40
N LYS A 177 8.20 12.78 -6.76
CA LYS A 177 8.12 12.92 -5.31
C LYS A 177 7.00 12.05 -4.76
N GLY A 178 7.24 11.44 -3.60
CA GLY A 178 6.23 10.70 -2.87
C GLY A 178 5.13 11.62 -2.36
N TYR A 179 3.92 11.09 -2.27
CA TYR A 179 2.81 11.72 -1.59
C TYR A 179 2.90 11.45 -0.08
N PHE A 180 2.64 12.48 0.73
CA PHE A 180 2.58 12.39 2.19
C PHE A 180 1.34 13.13 2.68
N ALA A 181 0.52 12.46 3.47
CA ALA A 181 -0.55 13.11 4.22
C ALA A 181 0.06 14.02 5.29
N ARG A 182 -0.07 15.34 5.13
CA ARG A 182 0.43 16.37 6.06
C ARG A 182 -0.72 17.25 6.52
#